data_eb99dc78606b02a027d143c3264687d9
#
_entry.id   eb99dc78606b02a027d143c3264687d9
#
_cell.length_a   1.000
_cell.length_b   1.000
_cell.length_c   1.000
_cell.angle_alpha   90.00
_cell.angle_beta   90.00
_cell.angle_gamma   90.00
#
_symmetry.space_group_name_H-M   'P 1'
#
loop_
_entity.id
_entity.type
_entity.pdbx_description
1 polymer ?
#
loop_
_entity_poly.entity_id
_entity_poly.type
_entity_poly.pdbx_seq_one_letter_code
_entity_poly.pdbx_strand_id
1 'polypeptide(L)'
;MALFAYSCISVGFVLMKKGISWIGWKGKRNRMFYSNLFLWVTGFIVMNIYGVPSAIALKRLPPHIVAAFAGWGIVVLAFLSYFLLKEKLFKTDYIFSLLIVAGIFMLHFFERPASKTIMNVTGIIFLSSIPFVLFVPGFIHRLSGKMKTLAFASVSGVSAALMVVFLRLLVLQYQYEIALYFNSPYLYLYIWFALFSFIALQLALKNGPMMIIGPVQYSTNIIYPLFAAFFVFNQFINLIQFFSIGLIVYSVIHILKKR
;
A
#
# COMPACT_ATOMS: atom_id res chain seq x y z
N MET A 1 -3.24 -1.01 19.35
CA MET A 1 -2.76 -2.08 18.43
C MET A 1 -2.72 -1.62 16.98
N ALA A 2 -3.79 -1.03 16.40
CA ALA A 2 -3.77 -0.57 14.99
C ALA A 2 -2.66 0.46 14.71
N LEU A 3 -2.48 1.48 15.55
CA LEU A 3 -1.37 2.44 15.44
C LEU A 3 0.00 1.74 15.40
N PHE A 4 0.21 0.77 16.28
CA PHE A 4 1.46 0.00 16.33
C PHE A 4 1.66 -0.82 15.04
N ALA A 5 0.60 -1.44 14.54
CA ALA A 5 0.63 -2.20 13.28
C ALA A 5 1.13 -1.32 12.11
N TYR A 6 0.52 -0.17 11.89
CA TYR A 6 0.92 0.73 10.82
C TYR A 6 2.28 1.38 11.05
N SER A 7 2.69 1.58 12.30
CA SER A 7 4.06 1.98 12.62
C SER A 7 5.07 0.91 12.20
N CYS A 8 4.78 -0.38 12.41
CA CYS A 8 5.65 -1.48 11.96
C CYS A 8 5.84 -1.48 10.44
N ILE A 9 4.75 -1.28 9.67
CA ILE A 9 4.86 -1.18 8.20
C ILE A 9 5.79 -0.03 7.81
N SER A 10 5.59 1.15 8.40
CA SER A 10 6.37 2.34 8.05
C SER A 10 7.84 2.22 8.44
N VAL A 11 8.13 1.67 9.62
CA VAL A 11 9.50 1.35 10.05
C VAL A 11 10.13 0.35 9.10
N GLY A 12 9.42 -0.72 8.77
CA GLY A 12 9.88 -1.75 7.82
C GLY A 12 10.23 -1.17 6.45
N PHE A 13 9.39 -0.31 5.90
CA PHE A 13 9.63 0.36 4.62
C PHE A 13 10.90 1.22 4.66
N VAL A 14 11.10 2.00 5.71
CA VAL A 14 12.26 2.87 5.84
C VAL A 14 13.55 2.07 6.02
N LEU A 15 13.53 0.99 6.81
CA LEU A 15 14.66 0.08 6.97
C LEU A 15 15.01 -0.63 5.66
N MET A 16 14.01 -1.16 4.95
CA MET A 16 14.22 -1.76 3.62
C MET A 16 14.80 -0.73 2.65
N LYS A 17 14.29 0.51 2.65
CA LYS A 17 14.82 1.59 1.81
C LYS A 17 16.28 1.89 2.13
N LYS A 18 16.62 1.99 3.41
CA LYS A 18 18.00 2.23 3.84
C LYS A 18 18.96 1.11 3.43
N GLY A 19 18.48 -0.13 3.48
CA GLY A 19 19.23 -1.31 3.09
C GLY A 19 19.17 -1.68 1.61
N ILE A 20 18.36 -1.02 0.78
CA ILE A 20 18.03 -1.47 -0.59
C ILE A 20 19.23 -1.63 -1.52
N SER A 21 20.35 -0.97 -1.24
CA SER A 21 21.55 -0.97 -2.07
C SER A 21 22.23 -2.34 -2.22
N TRP A 22 21.88 -3.33 -1.39
CA TRP A 22 22.37 -4.70 -1.57
C TRP A 22 21.79 -5.34 -2.84
N ILE A 23 20.62 -4.91 -3.30
CA ILE A 23 19.98 -5.39 -4.53
C ILE A 23 20.73 -4.82 -5.74
N GLY A 24 21.39 -5.69 -6.50
CA GLY A 24 22.21 -5.30 -7.65
C GLY A 24 23.65 -4.96 -7.30
N TRP A 25 24.12 -5.35 -6.12
CA TRP A 25 25.53 -5.23 -5.74
C TRP A 25 26.43 -6.01 -6.69
N LYS A 26 27.34 -5.32 -7.36
CA LYS A 26 28.26 -5.91 -8.36
C LYS A 26 29.70 -6.15 -7.84
N GLY A 27 29.99 -5.72 -6.62
CA GLY A 27 31.34 -5.83 -6.03
C GLY A 27 31.51 -7.08 -5.16
N LYS A 28 32.74 -7.25 -4.62
CA LYS A 28 32.99 -8.27 -3.59
C LYS A 28 32.11 -8.01 -2.37
N ARG A 29 31.56 -9.07 -1.77
CA ARG A 29 30.73 -8.99 -0.55
C ARG A 29 31.61 -8.55 0.62
N ASN A 30 31.46 -7.30 1.02
CA ASN A 30 32.17 -6.66 2.12
C ASN A 30 31.24 -6.38 3.30
N ARG A 31 31.78 -5.80 4.38
CA ARG A 31 31.00 -5.42 5.58
C ARG A 31 29.77 -4.56 5.24
N MET A 32 29.90 -3.67 4.26
CA MET A 32 28.82 -2.77 3.83
C MET A 32 27.68 -3.56 3.15
N PHE A 33 27.98 -4.57 2.33
CA PHE A 33 26.98 -5.47 1.75
C PHE A 33 26.16 -6.16 2.83
N TYR A 34 26.81 -6.78 3.81
CA TYR A 34 26.12 -7.50 4.89
C TYR A 34 25.31 -6.56 5.78
N SER A 35 25.82 -5.36 6.07
CA SER A 35 25.07 -4.35 6.83
C SER A 35 23.78 -3.92 6.11
N ASN A 36 23.84 -3.66 4.81
CA ASN A 36 22.69 -3.30 4.01
C ASN A 36 21.67 -4.47 3.89
N LEU A 37 22.17 -5.68 3.67
CA LEU A 37 21.32 -6.88 3.67
C LEU A 37 20.62 -7.06 5.02
N PHE A 38 21.35 -6.92 6.12
CA PHE A 38 20.79 -7.01 7.47
C PHE A 38 19.69 -5.99 7.71
N LEU A 39 19.92 -4.72 7.35
CA LEU A 39 18.89 -3.67 7.47
C LEU A 39 17.66 -3.99 6.64
N TRP A 40 17.84 -4.50 5.41
CA TRP A 40 16.73 -4.86 4.54
C TRP A 40 15.93 -6.03 5.11
N VAL A 41 16.61 -7.10 5.56
CA VAL A 41 15.96 -8.28 6.18
C VAL A 41 15.22 -7.89 7.44
N THR A 42 15.84 -7.07 8.31
CA THR A 42 15.19 -6.54 9.51
C THR A 42 13.94 -5.74 9.15
N GLY A 43 14.03 -4.87 8.15
CA GLY A 43 12.89 -4.11 7.64
C GLY A 43 11.76 -5.00 7.13
N PHE A 44 12.10 -6.07 6.39
CA PHE A 44 11.14 -7.06 5.92
C PHE A 44 10.44 -7.79 7.07
N ILE A 45 11.19 -8.23 8.08
CA ILE A 45 10.63 -8.89 9.27
C ILE A 45 9.70 -7.93 10.03
N VAL A 46 10.16 -6.71 10.31
CA VAL A 46 9.38 -5.69 11.04
C VAL A 46 8.08 -5.36 10.29
N MET A 47 8.13 -5.22 8.96
CA MET A 47 6.93 -5.02 8.15
C MET A 47 5.92 -6.16 8.33
N ASN A 48 6.38 -7.41 8.37
CA ASN A 48 5.50 -8.57 8.49
C ASN A 48 4.94 -8.78 9.91
N ILE A 49 5.56 -8.20 10.95
CA ILE A 49 5.00 -8.19 12.32
C ILE A 49 3.63 -7.47 12.35
N TYR A 50 3.36 -6.55 11.41
CA TYR A 50 2.08 -5.88 11.26
C TYR A 50 0.87 -6.83 11.36
N GLY A 51 0.98 -8.04 10.83
CA GLY A 51 -0.15 -8.98 10.77
C GLY A 51 -0.75 -9.31 12.15
N VAL A 52 0.09 -9.50 13.17
CA VAL A 52 -0.36 -9.86 14.52
C VAL A 52 -1.13 -8.73 15.21
N PRO A 53 -0.58 -7.51 15.38
CA PRO A 53 -1.30 -6.42 16.01
C PRO A 53 -2.51 -5.94 15.21
N SER A 54 -2.48 -6.10 13.87
CA SER A 54 -3.63 -5.82 13.01
C SER A 54 -4.77 -6.81 13.27
N ALA A 55 -4.47 -8.11 13.36
CA ALA A 55 -5.47 -9.14 13.68
C ALA A 55 -6.08 -8.92 15.08
N ILE A 56 -5.27 -8.53 16.08
CA ILE A 56 -5.76 -8.18 17.41
C ILE A 56 -6.67 -6.93 17.36
N ALA A 57 -6.31 -5.93 16.57
CA ALA A 57 -7.13 -4.74 16.41
C ALA A 57 -8.49 -5.08 15.76
N LEU A 58 -8.52 -5.93 14.73
CA LEU A 58 -9.73 -6.37 14.03
C LEU A 58 -10.69 -7.19 14.92
N LYS A 59 -10.20 -7.81 16.00
CA LYS A 59 -11.08 -8.47 16.98
C LYS A 59 -11.92 -7.48 17.80
N ARG A 60 -11.48 -6.23 17.91
CA ARG A 60 -12.12 -5.21 18.77
C ARG A 60 -12.70 -4.03 17.98
N LEU A 61 -12.22 -3.78 16.79
CA LEU A 61 -12.60 -2.64 15.95
C LEU A 61 -13.08 -3.12 14.58
N PRO A 62 -14.09 -2.47 14.01
CA PRO A 62 -14.50 -2.71 12.64
C PRO A 62 -13.34 -2.53 11.64
N PRO A 63 -13.30 -3.29 10.53
CA PRO A 63 -12.21 -3.23 9.55
C PRO A 63 -11.94 -1.83 9.00
N HIS A 64 -12.99 -1.04 8.76
CA HIS A 64 -12.87 0.33 8.26
C HIS A 64 -12.16 1.26 9.25
N ILE A 65 -12.41 1.11 10.56
CA ILE A 65 -11.70 1.90 11.59
C ILE A 65 -10.22 1.50 11.63
N VAL A 66 -9.91 0.20 11.54
CA VAL A 66 -8.52 -0.27 11.51
C VAL A 66 -7.82 0.27 10.26
N ALA A 67 -8.46 0.24 9.10
CA ALA A 67 -7.91 0.78 7.85
C ALA A 67 -7.68 2.31 7.91
N ALA A 68 -8.51 3.07 8.62
CA ALA A 68 -8.31 4.51 8.80
C ALA A 68 -6.98 4.85 9.49
N PHE A 69 -6.44 3.93 10.31
CA PHE A 69 -5.12 4.10 10.91
C PHE A 69 -3.96 3.98 9.91
N ALA A 70 -4.20 3.60 8.65
CA ALA A 70 -3.18 3.69 7.59
C ALA A 70 -2.66 5.13 7.41
N GLY A 71 -3.50 6.13 7.66
CA GLY A 71 -3.09 7.53 7.70
C GLY A 71 -1.98 7.81 8.71
N TRP A 72 -2.02 7.19 9.88
CA TRP A 72 -0.94 7.26 10.85
C TRP A 72 0.39 6.73 10.29
N GLY A 73 0.33 5.65 9.50
CA GLY A 73 1.50 5.11 8.81
C GLY A 73 2.21 6.15 7.94
N ILE A 74 1.47 7.02 7.24
CA ILE A 74 2.05 8.10 6.41
C ILE A 74 2.81 9.11 7.29
N VAL A 75 2.25 9.49 8.44
CA VAL A 75 2.90 10.43 9.38
C VAL A 75 4.19 9.83 9.93
N VAL A 76 4.14 8.59 10.41
CA VAL A 76 5.33 7.87 10.93
C VAL A 76 6.39 7.73 9.83
N LEU A 77 5.98 7.41 8.62
CA LEU A 77 6.87 7.28 7.48
C LEU A 77 7.56 8.60 7.12
N ALA A 78 6.83 9.72 7.10
CA ALA A 78 7.39 11.04 6.86
C ALA A 78 8.45 11.39 7.92
N PHE A 79 8.12 11.18 9.19
CA PHE A 79 9.03 11.40 10.32
C PHE A 79 10.31 10.55 10.19
N LEU A 80 10.18 9.25 9.97
CA LEU A 80 11.31 8.34 9.84
C LEU A 80 12.15 8.62 8.59
N SER A 81 11.55 9.03 7.48
CA SER A 81 12.27 9.41 6.27
C SER A 81 13.17 10.63 6.51
N TYR A 82 12.69 11.59 7.26
CA TYR A 82 13.51 12.74 7.66
C TYR A 82 14.70 12.32 8.54
N PHE A 83 14.45 11.57 9.63
CA PHE A 83 15.50 11.24 10.60
C PHE A 83 16.46 10.15 10.12
N LEU A 84 15.96 9.06 9.51
CA LEU A 84 16.76 7.89 9.14
C LEU A 84 17.32 7.95 7.73
N LEU A 85 16.57 8.51 6.77
CA LEU A 85 17.01 8.63 5.38
C LEU A 85 17.56 10.01 5.05
N LYS A 86 17.45 10.98 5.98
CA LYS A 86 17.88 12.38 5.78
C LYS A 86 17.23 13.04 4.54
N GLU A 87 15.99 12.60 4.21
CA GLU A 87 15.23 13.22 3.13
C GLU A 87 14.75 14.61 3.54
N LYS A 88 14.92 15.61 2.66
CA LYS A 88 14.45 16.98 2.93
C LYS A 88 12.92 16.99 2.95
N LEU A 89 12.35 17.49 4.06
CA LEU A 89 10.90 17.72 4.20
C LEU A 89 10.61 19.21 4.02
N PHE A 90 9.65 19.52 3.18
CA PHE A 90 9.09 20.85 3.07
C PHE A 90 7.87 20.99 4.00
N LYS A 91 7.60 22.19 4.52
CA LYS A 91 6.41 22.46 5.34
C LYS A 91 5.11 21.98 4.68
N THR A 92 5.05 22.08 3.36
CA THR A 92 3.93 21.60 2.54
C THR A 92 3.76 20.08 2.58
N ASP A 93 4.84 19.30 2.71
CA ASP A 93 4.75 17.84 2.79
C ASP A 93 3.97 17.42 4.05
N TYR A 94 4.15 18.12 5.16
CA TYR A 94 3.37 17.90 6.39
C TYR A 94 1.89 18.23 6.19
N ILE A 95 1.58 19.39 5.60
CA ILE A 95 0.19 19.83 5.39
C ILE A 95 -0.53 18.82 4.49
N PHE A 96 0.06 18.43 3.36
CA PHE A 96 -0.57 17.49 2.45
C PHE A 96 -0.63 16.07 3.01
N SER A 97 0.33 15.63 3.82
CA SER A 97 0.24 14.37 4.55
C SER A 97 -0.92 14.37 5.53
N LEU A 98 -1.15 15.46 6.27
CA LEU A 98 -2.30 15.61 7.16
C LEU A 98 -3.63 15.62 6.38
N LEU A 99 -3.68 16.25 5.21
CA LEU A 99 -4.87 16.24 4.35
C LEU A 99 -5.16 14.82 3.81
N ILE A 100 -4.13 14.03 3.47
CA ILE A 100 -4.30 12.61 3.11
C ILE A 100 -4.90 11.85 4.30
N VAL A 101 -4.37 12.05 5.50
CA VAL A 101 -4.88 11.42 6.72
C VAL A 101 -6.35 11.78 6.94
N ALA A 102 -6.70 13.08 6.83
CA ALA A 102 -8.08 13.54 6.97
C ALA A 102 -9.01 12.91 5.91
N GLY A 103 -8.58 12.85 4.65
CA GLY A 103 -9.32 12.18 3.58
C GLY A 103 -9.54 10.69 3.85
N ILE A 104 -8.53 9.98 4.38
CA ILE A 104 -8.64 8.57 4.75
C ILE A 104 -9.66 8.38 5.89
N PHE A 105 -9.60 9.23 6.92
CA PHE A 105 -10.58 9.20 8.01
C PHE A 105 -12.01 9.44 7.50
N MET A 106 -12.22 10.45 6.66
CA MET A 106 -13.53 10.73 6.06
C MET A 106 -14.04 9.55 5.23
N LEU A 107 -13.17 8.90 4.46
CA LEU A 107 -13.51 7.73 3.67
C LEU A 107 -14.08 6.60 4.51
N HIS A 108 -13.41 6.25 5.60
CA HIS A 108 -13.75 5.11 6.43
C HIS A 108 -14.85 5.41 7.45
N PHE A 109 -14.95 6.66 7.92
CA PHE A 109 -15.98 7.04 8.89
C PHE A 109 -17.39 7.02 8.29
N PHE A 110 -17.52 7.32 6.99
CA PHE A 110 -18.79 7.35 6.27
C PHE A 110 -19.04 6.11 5.40
N GLU A 111 -18.27 5.04 5.61
CA GLU A 111 -18.49 3.76 4.93
C GLU A 111 -19.81 3.13 5.42
N ARG A 112 -20.68 2.77 4.48
CA ARG A 112 -21.91 2.05 4.78
C ARG A 112 -21.65 0.54 4.81
N PRO A 113 -22.29 -0.22 5.74
CA PRO A 113 -22.18 -1.66 5.72
C PRO A 113 -22.66 -2.21 4.37
N ALA A 114 -21.87 -3.13 3.81
CA ALA A 114 -22.16 -3.73 2.52
C ALA A 114 -23.50 -4.48 2.55
N SER A 115 -24.42 -4.08 1.69
CA SER A 115 -25.60 -4.88 1.34
C SER A 115 -25.18 -6.16 0.59
N LYS A 116 -26.14 -7.10 0.39
CA LYS A 116 -25.89 -8.39 -0.28
C LYS A 116 -24.95 -8.26 -1.48
N THR A 117 -23.82 -8.94 -1.43
CA THR A 117 -22.75 -8.84 -2.43
C THR A 117 -23.08 -9.73 -3.63
N ILE A 118 -23.44 -9.11 -4.75
CA ILE A 118 -23.45 -9.77 -6.06
C ILE A 118 -22.04 -9.65 -6.61
N MET A 119 -21.40 -10.80 -6.85
CA MET A 119 -20.01 -10.83 -7.33
C MET A 119 -19.98 -10.71 -8.85
N ASN A 120 -19.27 -9.69 -9.35
CA ASN A 120 -19.08 -9.47 -10.79
C ASN A 120 -17.67 -9.94 -11.21
N VAL A 121 -17.60 -11.10 -11.90
CA VAL A 121 -16.34 -11.68 -12.38
C VAL A 121 -15.63 -10.79 -13.41
N THR A 122 -16.39 -10.14 -14.29
CA THR A 122 -15.82 -9.19 -15.28
C THR A 122 -15.12 -8.03 -14.58
N GLY A 123 -15.71 -7.52 -13.49
CA GLY A 123 -15.11 -6.49 -12.66
C GLY A 123 -13.79 -6.95 -12.02
N ILE A 124 -13.71 -8.21 -11.58
CA ILE A 124 -12.48 -8.79 -11.03
C ILE A 124 -11.38 -8.82 -12.09
N ILE A 125 -11.68 -9.34 -13.30
CA ILE A 125 -10.70 -9.42 -14.40
C ILE A 125 -10.21 -8.03 -14.79
N PHE A 126 -11.13 -7.08 -14.97
CA PHE A 126 -10.81 -5.70 -15.30
C PHE A 126 -9.87 -5.07 -14.28
N LEU A 127 -10.22 -5.13 -13.00
CA LEU A 127 -9.39 -4.55 -11.94
C LEU A 127 -8.05 -5.28 -11.82
N SER A 128 -8.02 -6.61 -11.95
CA SER A 128 -6.76 -7.37 -11.90
C SER A 128 -5.79 -7.05 -13.04
N SER A 129 -6.27 -6.51 -14.16
CA SER A 129 -5.40 -6.10 -15.28
C SER A 129 -4.69 -4.76 -15.06
N ILE A 130 -5.26 -3.85 -14.25
CA ILE A 130 -4.74 -2.49 -14.05
C ILE A 130 -3.29 -2.46 -13.52
N PRO A 131 -2.89 -3.27 -12.50
CA PRO A 131 -1.50 -3.29 -12.04
C PRO A 131 -0.49 -3.60 -13.13
N PHE A 132 -0.82 -4.48 -14.08
CA PHE A 132 0.06 -4.83 -15.20
C PHE A 132 0.23 -3.65 -16.16
N VAL A 133 -0.84 -2.94 -16.47
CA VAL A 133 -0.79 -1.73 -17.30
C VAL A 133 0.05 -0.65 -16.64
N LEU A 134 -0.12 -0.43 -15.33
CA LEU A 134 0.66 0.54 -14.56
C LEU A 134 2.13 0.13 -14.38
N PHE A 135 2.46 -1.15 -14.53
CA PHE A 135 3.82 -1.65 -14.38
C PHE A 135 4.71 -1.32 -15.59
N VAL A 136 4.13 -1.30 -16.80
CA VAL A 136 4.85 -1.05 -18.05
C VAL A 136 5.64 0.26 -18.05
N PRO A 137 5.09 1.42 -17.64
CA PRO A 137 5.83 2.67 -17.60
C PRO A 137 7.10 2.62 -16.76
N GLY A 138 7.13 1.78 -15.72
CA GLY A 138 8.29 1.61 -14.86
C GLY A 138 9.56 1.13 -15.60
N PHE A 139 9.41 0.44 -16.73
CA PHE A 139 10.51 -0.09 -17.53
C PHE A 139 10.88 0.77 -18.72
N ILE A 140 10.13 1.81 -19.04
CA ILE A 140 10.45 2.70 -20.16
C ILE A 140 11.72 3.49 -19.83
N HIS A 141 12.79 3.25 -20.56
CA HIS A 141 14.12 3.84 -20.30
C HIS A 141 14.11 5.38 -20.35
N ARG A 142 13.25 5.96 -21.19
CA ARG A 142 13.15 7.41 -21.38
C ARG A 142 12.43 8.15 -20.24
N LEU A 143 11.74 7.44 -19.34
CA LEU A 143 11.05 8.07 -18.24
C LEU A 143 12.01 8.45 -17.12
N SER A 144 11.73 9.60 -16.50
CA SER A 144 12.49 10.08 -15.33
C SER A 144 12.38 9.09 -14.15
N GLY A 145 13.38 9.08 -13.27
CA GLY A 145 13.36 8.27 -12.06
C GLY A 145 12.12 8.51 -11.20
N LYS A 146 11.62 9.74 -11.17
CA LYS A 146 10.37 10.11 -10.50
C LYS A 146 9.16 9.38 -11.08
N MET A 147 9.01 9.35 -12.41
CA MET A 147 7.89 8.66 -13.07
C MET A 147 7.95 7.14 -12.85
N LYS A 148 9.15 6.55 -12.87
CA LYS A 148 9.35 5.13 -12.54
C LYS A 148 8.94 4.83 -11.10
N THR A 149 9.35 5.70 -10.16
CA THR A 149 8.96 5.57 -8.75
C THR A 149 7.45 5.63 -8.58
N LEU A 150 6.78 6.56 -9.26
CA LEU A 150 5.32 6.68 -9.24
C LEU A 150 4.64 5.42 -9.77
N ALA A 151 5.07 4.94 -10.94
CA ALA A 151 4.52 3.73 -11.54
C ALA A 151 4.65 2.53 -10.59
N PHE A 152 5.85 2.26 -10.09
CA PHE A 152 6.08 1.12 -9.20
C PHE A 152 5.38 1.27 -7.84
N ALA A 153 5.35 2.46 -7.24
CA ALA A 153 4.63 2.70 -6.00
C ALA A 153 3.12 2.52 -6.16
N SER A 154 2.55 3.01 -7.28
CA SER A 154 1.13 2.81 -7.60
C SER A 154 0.81 1.32 -7.80
N VAL A 155 1.64 0.59 -8.56
CA VAL A 155 1.49 -0.87 -8.74
C VAL A 155 1.52 -1.60 -7.42
N SER A 156 2.48 -1.25 -6.54
CA SER A 156 2.56 -1.85 -5.21
C SER A 156 1.28 -1.62 -4.40
N GLY A 157 0.77 -0.39 -4.37
CA GLY A 157 -0.45 -0.07 -3.63
C GLY A 157 -1.70 -0.72 -4.21
N VAL A 158 -1.86 -0.70 -5.55
CA VAL A 158 -2.99 -1.35 -6.23
C VAL A 158 -2.98 -2.86 -6.03
N SER A 159 -1.81 -3.49 -6.14
CA SER A 159 -1.67 -4.94 -5.92
C SER A 159 -1.94 -5.32 -4.47
N ALA A 160 -1.49 -4.51 -3.50
CA ALA A 160 -1.82 -4.71 -2.09
C ALA A 160 -3.33 -4.57 -1.83
N ALA A 161 -4.00 -3.65 -2.51
CA ALA A 161 -5.45 -3.51 -2.44
C ALA A 161 -6.18 -4.74 -3.01
N LEU A 162 -5.71 -5.29 -4.13
CA LEU A 162 -6.26 -6.53 -4.70
C LEU A 162 -6.12 -7.72 -3.75
N MET A 163 -5.02 -7.82 -3.00
CA MET A 163 -4.89 -8.83 -1.94
C MET A 163 -6.06 -8.76 -0.95
N VAL A 164 -6.44 -7.55 -0.50
CA VAL A 164 -7.57 -7.36 0.41
C VAL A 164 -8.88 -7.79 -0.24
N VAL A 165 -9.07 -7.49 -1.54
CA VAL A 165 -10.26 -7.91 -2.30
C VAL A 165 -10.33 -9.44 -2.40
N PHE A 166 -9.25 -10.11 -2.77
CA PHE A 166 -9.23 -11.57 -2.85
C PHE A 166 -9.38 -12.25 -1.50
N LEU A 167 -8.78 -11.70 -0.45
CA LEU A 167 -9.01 -12.19 0.92
C LEU A 167 -10.48 -12.09 1.31
N ARG A 168 -11.15 -10.97 0.98
CA ARG A 168 -12.58 -10.80 1.21
C ARG A 168 -13.41 -11.85 0.45
N LEU A 169 -13.06 -12.14 -0.81
CA LEU A 169 -13.74 -13.17 -1.60
C LEU A 169 -13.58 -14.56 -0.98
N LEU A 170 -12.38 -14.91 -0.47
CA LEU A 170 -12.13 -16.15 0.26
C LEU A 170 -13.00 -16.26 1.52
N VAL A 171 -13.05 -15.21 2.32
CA VAL A 171 -13.87 -15.17 3.54
C VAL A 171 -15.36 -15.27 3.23
N LEU A 172 -15.84 -14.62 2.16
CA LEU A 172 -17.25 -14.70 1.74
C LEU A 172 -17.62 -16.08 1.23
N GLN A 173 -16.70 -16.78 0.56
CA GLN A 173 -16.95 -18.11 -0.04
C GLN A 173 -16.85 -19.25 0.98
N TYR A 174 -15.85 -19.20 1.87
CA TYR A 174 -15.52 -20.30 2.76
C TYR A 174 -15.60 -19.92 4.25
N GLN A 175 -16.08 -18.71 4.55
CA GLN A 175 -16.11 -18.15 5.89
C GLN A 175 -14.70 -18.18 6.52
N TYR A 176 -14.50 -18.86 7.64
CA TYR A 176 -13.20 -18.94 8.33
C TYR A 176 -12.55 -20.33 8.24
N GLU A 177 -13.04 -21.20 7.35
CA GLU A 177 -12.48 -22.54 7.13
C GLU A 177 -11.21 -22.44 6.26
N ILE A 178 -10.10 -22.10 6.88
CA ILE A 178 -8.81 -21.83 6.21
C ILE A 178 -8.35 -23.01 5.33
N ALA A 179 -8.64 -24.24 5.74
CA ALA A 179 -8.28 -25.44 4.98
C ALA A 179 -8.91 -25.46 3.58
N LEU A 180 -10.14 -24.92 3.43
CA LEU A 180 -10.83 -24.84 2.14
C LEU A 180 -10.28 -23.77 1.21
N TYR A 181 -9.53 -22.79 1.74
CA TYR A 181 -8.93 -21.75 0.91
C TYR A 181 -7.97 -22.31 -0.13
N PHE A 182 -7.29 -23.42 0.18
CA PHE A 182 -6.36 -24.08 -0.77
C PHE A 182 -7.04 -24.60 -2.04
N ASN A 183 -8.34 -24.81 -2.02
CA ASN A 183 -9.12 -25.24 -3.19
C ASN A 183 -9.64 -24.06 -4.02
N SER A 184 -9.41 -22.81 -3.58
CA SER A 184 -9.94 -21.62 -4.24
C SER A 184 -8.88 -20.94 -5.13
N PRO A 185 -9.24 -20.56 -6.37
CA PRO A 185 -8.36 -19.77 -7.22
C PRO A 185 -8.02 -18.40 -6.60
N TYR A 186 -8.88 -17.87 -5.72
CA TYR A 186 -8.65 -16.59 -5.06
C TYR A 186 -7.47 -16.60 -4.11
N LEU A 187 -7.10 -17.74 -3.50
CA LEU A 187 -5.89 -17.85 -2.69
C LEU A 187 -4.63 -17.66 -3.55
N TYR A 188 -4.60 -18.29 -4.71
CA TYR A 188 -3.46 -18.18 -5.63
C TYR A 188 -3.32 -16.77 -6.19
N LEU A 189 -4.44 -16.12 -6.50
CA LEU A 189 -4.44 -14.71 -6.91
C LEU A 189 -3.99 -13.79 -5.76
N TYR A 190 -4.42 -14.05 -4.52
CA TYR A 190 -3.95 -13.34 -3.34
C TYR A 190 -2.41 -13.43 -3.21
N ILE A 191 -1.86 -14.64 -3.27
CA ILE A 191 -0.41 -14.88 -3.19
C ILE A 191 0.31 -14.19 -4.36
N TRP A 192 -0.21 -14.31 -5.57
CA TRP A 192 0.35 -13.67 -6.75
C TRP A 192 0.45 -12.15 -6.60
N PHE A 193 -0.64 -11.49 -6.19
CA PHE A 193 -0.64 -10.05 -6.00
C PHE A 193 0.17 -9.61 -4.77
N ALA A 194 0.34 -10.48 -3.76
CA ALA A 194 1.25 -10.24 -2.65
C ALA A 194 2.71 -10.14 -3.14
N LEU A 195 3.15 -11.14 -3.92
CA LEU A 195 4.48 -11.17 -4.52
C LEU A 195 4.68 -9.98 -5.48
N PHE A 196 3.69 -9.70 -6.33
CA PHE A 196 3.75 -8.61 -7.29
C PHE A 196 3.82 -7.24 -6.61
N SER A 197 3.01 -7.03 -5.56
CA SER A 197 3.08 -5.84 -4.70
C SER A 197 4.45 -5.67 -4.08
N PHE A 198 5.02 -6.74 -3.53
CA PHE A 198 6.34 -6.71 -2.91
C PHE A 198 7.45 -6.39 -3.90
N ILE A 199 7.46 -7.03 -5.08
CA ILE A 199 8.44 -6.76 -6.15
C ILE A 199 8.34 -5.30 -6.60
N ALA A 200 7.13 -4.81 -6.87
CA ALA A 200 6.91 -3.42 -7.27
C ALA A 200 7.38 -2.44 -6.17
N LEU A 201 7.14 -2.75 -4.89
CA LEU A 201 7.66 -1.96 -3.78
C LEU A 201 9.19 -1.89 -3.80
N GLN A 202 9.88 -3.02 -3.98
CA GLN A 202 11.34 -3.04 -4.04
C GLN A 202 11.88 -2.18 -5.20
N LEU A 203 11.22 -2.25 -6.36
CA LEU A 203 11.57 -1.40 -7.51
C LEU A 203 11.31 0.08 -7.23
N ALA A 204 10.21 0.43 -6.57
CA ALA A 204 9.94 1.79 -6.13
C ALA A 204 11.02 2.30 -5.15
N LEU A 205 11.33 1.50 -4.12
CA LEU A 205 12.35 1.82 -3.12
C LEU A 205 13.73 2.04 -3.74
N LYS A 206 14.06 1.32 -4.81
CA LYS A 206 15.33 1.49 -5.53
C LYS A 206 15.37 2.79 -6.34
N ASN A 207 14.24 3.23 -6.91
CA ASN A 207 14.20 4.30 -7.90
C ASN A 207 13.92 5.69 -7.33
N GLY A 208 13.35 5.83 -6.12
CA GLY A 208 12.94 7.15 -5.61
C GLY A 208 12.89 7.31 -4.10
N PRO A 209 12.66 8.54 -3.64
CA PRO A 209 12.60 8.86 -2.23
C PRO A 209 11.33 8.31 -1.57
N MET A 210 11.44 8.01 -0.27
CA MET A 210 10.36 7.43 0.51
C MET A 210 9.15 8.37 0.63
N MET A 211 9.38 9.66 0.64
CA MET A 211 8.36 10.71 0.66
C MET A 211 7.49 10.79 -0.61
N ILE A 212 7.89 10.13 -1.70
CA ILE A 212 7.04 9.91 -2.88
C ILE A 212 6.35 8.54 -2.76
N ILE A 213 7.12 7.52 -2.42
CA ILE A 213 6.65 6.12 -2.39
C ILE A 213 5.51 5.94 -1.40
N GLY A 214 5.69 6.41 -0.16
CA GLY A 214 4.72 6.21 0.90
C GLY A 214 3.34 6.81 0.59
N PRO A 215 3.21 8.12 0.35
CA PRO A 215 1.92 8.72 0.02
C PRO A 215 1.24 8.07 -1.18
N VAL A 216 1.97 7.76 -2.25
CA VAL A 216 1.41 7.11 -3.45
C VAL A 216 0.93 5.70 -3.14
N GLN A 217 1.77 4.89 -2.52
CA GLN A 217 1.46 3.49 -2.22
C GLN A 217 0.29 3.36 -1.22
N TYR A 218 0.29 4.16 -0.14
CA TYR A 218 -0.82 4.15 0.81
C TYR A 218 -2.12 4.67 0.20
N SER A 219 -2.06 5.77 -0.57
CA SER A 219 -3.26 6.34 -1.19
C SER A 219 -3.88 5.39 -2.21
N THR A 220 -3.07 4.74 -3.06
CA THR A 220 -3.58 3.77 -4.04
C THR A 220 -4.12 2.52 -3.35
N ASN A 221 -3.48 2.04 -2.28
CA ASN A 221 -3.96 0.91 -1.49
C ASN A 221 -5.31 1.16 -0.80
N ILE A 222 -5.62 2.42 -0.49
CA ILE A 222 -6.88 2.80 0.16
C ILE A 222 -7.97 3.14 -0.85
N ILE A 223 -7.62 3.85 -1.91
CA ILE A 223 -8.60 4.28 -2.93
C ILE A 223 -9.05 3.09 -3.80
N TYR A 224 -8.15 2.17 -4.11
CA TYR A 224 -8.45 1.09 -5.04
C TYR A 224 -9.54 0.11 -4.57
N PRO A 225 -9.67 -0.29 -3.29
CA PRO A 225 -10.78 -1.10 -2.81
C PRO A 225 -12.16 -0.46 -3.00
N LEU A 226 -12.24 0.87 -3.11
CA LEU A 226 -13.51 1.56 -3.43
C LEU A 226 -13.94 1.32 -4.88
N PHE A 227 -12.98 1.33 -5.81
CA PHE A 227 -13.27 0.90 -7.18
C PHE A 227 -13.66 -0.57 -7.22
N ALA A 228 -13.02 -1.43 -6.39
CA ALA A 228 -13.44 -2.82 -6.27
C ALA A 228 -14.84 -2.95 -5.65
N ALA A 229 -15.19 -2.12 -4.67
CA ALA A 229 -16.55 -2.09 -4.13
C ALA A 229 -17.59 -1.77 -5.21
N PHE A 230 -17.29 -0.83 -6.10
CA PHE A 230 -18.16 -0.49 -7.21
C PHE A 230 -18.21 -1.57 -8.31
N PHE A 231 -17.06 -1.95 -8.88
CA PHE A 231 -16.99 -2.84 -10.04
C PHE A 231 -17.21 -4.33 -9.72
N VAL A 232 -16.78 -4.79 -8.54
CA VAL A 232 -16.85 -6.20 -8.13
C VAL A 232 -18.09 -6.47 -7.28
N PHE A 233 -18.39 -5.57 -6.33
CA PHE A 233 -19.45 -5.78 -5.35
C PHE A 233 -20.70 -4.94 -5.61
N ASN A 234 -20.76 -4.21 -6.71
CA ASN A 234 -21.89 -3.37 -7.15
C ASN A 234 -22.36 -2.38 -6.06
N GLN A 235 -21.43 -1.83 -5.30
CA GLN A 235 -21.68 -0.89 -4.22
C GLN A 235 -21.44 0.54 -4.71
N PHE A 236 -22.44 1.41 -4.55
CA PHE A 236 -22.30 2.81 -4.96
C PHE A 236 -21.43 3.59 -3.98
N ILE A 237 -20.49 4.37 -4.55
CA ILE A 237 -19.67 5.32 -3.82
C ILE A 237 -20.56 6.51 -3.44
N ASN A 238 -20.59 6.90 -2.17
CA ASN A 238 -21.35 8.06 -1.74
C ASN A 238 -20.59 9.37 -2.02
N LEU A 239 -21.30 10.51 -1.96
CA LEU A 239 -20.74 11.82 -2.26
C LEU A 239 -19.53 12.17 -1.35
N ILE A 240 -19.59 11.79 -0.08
CA ILE A 240 -18.53 12.05 0.90
C ILE A 240 -17.28 11.24 0.55
N GLN A 241 -17.43 9.98 0.15
CA GLN A 241 -16.33 9.13 -0.30
C GLN A 241 -15.69 9.70 -1.57
N PHE A 242 -16.51 10.19 -2.51
CA PHE A 242 -16.00 10.84 -3.73
C PHE A 242 -15.16 12.09 -3.39
N PHE A 243 -15.66 12.95 -2.49
CA PHE A 243 -14.93 14.12 -2.02
C PHE A 243 -13.63 13.75 -1.32
N SER A 244 -13.66 12.72 -0.49
CA SER A 244 -12.46 12.20 0.22
C SER A 244 -11.40 11.70 -0.74
N ILE A 245 -11.79 10.97 -1.80
CA ILE A 245 -10.88 10.54 -2.88
C ILE A 245 -10.24 11.75 -3.54
N GLY A 246 -11.05 12.77 -3.89
CA GLY A 246 -10.56 14.02 -4.48
C GLY A 246 -9.51 14.71 -3.60
N LEU A 247 -9.75 14.79 -2.30
CA LEU A 247 -8.83 15.38 -1.32
C LEU A 247 -7.49 14.61 -1.25
N ILE A 248 -7.55 13.27 -1.22
CA ILE A 248 -6.35 12.41 -1.19
C ILE A 248 -5.53 12.59 -2.48
N VAL A 249 -6.18 12.49 -3.65
CA VAL A 249 -5.52 12.64 -4.96
C VAL A 249 -4.89 14.03 -5.11
N TYR A 250 -5.62 15.07 -4.75
CA TYR A 250 -5.13 16.45 -4.75
C TYR A 250 -3.87 16.61 -3.91
N SER A 251 -3.88 16.05 -2.69
CA SER A 251 -2.75 16.13 -1.77
C SER A 251 -1.52 15.37 -2.28
N VAL A 252 -1.72 14.17 -2.86
CA VAL A 252 -0.63 13.41 -3.48
C VAL A 252 -0.02 14.17 -4.65
N ILE A 253 -0.83 14.75 -5.54
CA ILE A 253 -0.35 15.54 -6.69
C ILE A 253 0.52 16.71 -6.20
N HIS A 254 0.12 17.40 -5.11
CA HIS A 254 0.89 18.53 -4.59
C HIS A 254 2.24 18.13 -3.97
N ILE A 255 2.29 16.98 -3.25
CA ILE A 255 3.57 16.41 -2.79
C ILE A 255 4.49 16.13 -3.99
N LEU A 256 3.91 15.62 -5.08
CA LEU A 256 4.67 15.25 -6.27
C LEU A 256 5.17 16.45 -7.08
N LYS A 257 4.43 17.56 -7.15
CA LYS A 257 4.83 18.74 -7.92
C LYS A 257 6.08 19.44 -7.38
N LYS A 258 6.32 19.34 -6.07
CA LYS A 258 7.45 20.01 -5.41
C LYS A 258 8.75 19.20 -5.40
N ARG A 259 8.71 17.98 -5.88
CA ARG A 259 9.87 17.05 -5.94
C ARG A 259 10.12 16.60 -7.38
#